data_43a675e11f9415e50d2777c52a65204f
#
_entry.id   43a675e11f9415e50d2777c52a65204f
#
_cell.length_a   1.000
_cell.length_b   1.000
_cell.length_c   1.000
_cell.angle_alpha   90.00
_cell.angle_beta   90.00
_cell.angle_gamma   90.00
#
_symmetry.space_group_name_H-M   'P 1'
#
loop_
_entity.id
_entity.type
_entity.pdbx_description
1 polymer ?
#
loop_
_entity_poly.entity_id
_entity_poly.type
_entity_poly.pdbx_seq_one_letter_code
_entity_poly.pdbx_strand_id
1 'polypeptide(L)'
;AGLPVDYGAARLVLWLKKKGIYDAVAEGVSQRGADLAFELANMHVSQELAESIFSASPGLAADALAVSDKLQAEFPDKTQIDDDEMLQVMEDVLRLQSKTPGKLPLTLLVLDELQQSIGEHPDRAEAVQEIVEACSTRFGSRVLFVGTGQAALEATPQLSKLQERFTVRVPLEDKDVEQVVREVVLRKAPGKMQA
;
A
#
# COMPACT_ATOMS: atom_id res chain seq x y z
N ALA A 1 -8.63 -0.22 -0.14
CA ALA A 1 -8.73 0.13 1.27
C ALA A 1 -9.37 1.52 1.49
N GLY A 2 -9.47 2.36 0.44
CA GLY A 2 -9.97 3.74 0.56
C GLY A 2 -9.10 4.61 1.46
N LEU A 3 -7.78 4.39 1.44
CA LEU A 3 -6.81 5.19 2.17
C LEU A 3 -6.35 6.38 1.30
N PRO A 4 -6.03 7.53 1.90
CA PRO A 4 -5.37 8.63 1.21
C PRO A 4 -4.06 8.20 0.54
N VAL A 5 -3.62 8.97 -0.48
CA VAL A 5 -2.33 8.77 -1.14
C VAL A 5 -1.17 9.28 -0.28
N ASP A 6 -1.40 10.36 0.45
CA ASP A 6 -0.44 10.88 1.41
C ASP A 6 -0.20 9.90 2.56
N TYR A 7 1.07 9.65 2.87
CA TYR A 7 1.45 8.65 3.86
C TYR A 7 1.00 9.00 5.28
N GLY A 8 1.17 10.25 5.71
CA GLY A 8 0.76 10.71 7.03
C GLY A 8 -0.75 10.61 7.22
N ALA A 9 -1.51 11.10 6.23
CA ALA A 9 -2.97 11.00 6.20
C ALA A 9 -3.44 9.54 6.18
N ALA A 10 -2.78 8.65 5.42
CA ALA A 10 -3.11 7.22 5.39
C ALA A 10 -2.90 6.56 6.76
N ARG A 11 -1.80 6.88 7.45
CA ARG A 11 -1.53 6.41 8.81
C ARG A 11 -2.58 6.89 9.80
N LEU A 12 -2.96 8.16 9.72
CA LEU A 12 -4.01 8.71 10.57
C LEU A 12 -5.34 7.99 10.33
N VAL A 13 -5.74 7.78 9.09
CA VAL A 13 -6.97 7.02 8.76
C VAL A 13 -6.91 5.59 9.30
N LEU A 14 -5.79 4.90 9.16
CA LEU A 14 -5.59 3.57 9.74
C LEU A 14 -5.76 3.59 11.26
N TRP A 15 -5.17 4.58 11.92
CA TRP A 15 -5.26 4.76 13.36
C TRP A 15 -6.71 5.05 13.81
N LEU A 16 -7.43 5.94 13.12
CA LEU A 16 -8.84 6.25 13.40
C LEU A 16 -9.73 4.99 13.24
N LYS A 17 -9.49 4.20 12.18
CA LYS A 17 -10.21 2.94 11.95
C LYS A 17 -9.89 1.89 13.01
N LYS A 18 -8.65 1.77 13.42
CA LYS A 18 -8.21 0.88 14.50
C LYS A 18 -8.82 1.25 15.85
N LYS A 19 -9.02 2.54 16.09
CA LYS A 19 -9.74 3.07 17.27
C LYS A 19 -11.26 2.94 17.16
N GLY A 20 -11.82 2.64 15.99
CA GLY A 20 -13.26 2.57 15.75
C GLY A 20 -13.97 3.93 15.74
N ILE A 21 -13.24 5.04 15.56
CA ILE A 21 -13.79 6.40 15.58
C ILE A 21 -13.80 7.08 14.20
N TYR A 22 -13.32 6.40 13.14
CA TYR A 22 -13.20 6.99 11.81
C TYR A 22 -14.51 7.55 11.27
N ASP A 23 -15.61 6.80 11.38
CA ASP A 23 -16.91 7.21 10.85
C ASP A 23 -17.47 8.42 11.64
N ALA A 24 -17.29 8.46 12.96
CA ALA A 24 -17.69 9.59 13.79
C ALA A 24 -16.88 10.86 13.45
N VAL A 25 -15.60 10.73 13.18
CA VAL A 25 -14.73 11.84 12.74
C VAL A 25 -15.14 12.32 11.36
N ALA A 26 -15.39 11.42 10.41
CA ALA A 26 -15.83 11.76 9.06
C ALA A 26 -17.16 12.53 9.06
N GLU A 27 -18.11 12.06 9.88
CA GLU A 27 -19.38 12.73 10.07
C GLU A 27 -19.21 14.10 10.74
N GLY A 28 -18.37 14.19 11.78
CA GLY A 28 -18.06 15.44 12.47
C GLY A 28 -17.46 16.50 11.55
N VAL A 29 -16.55 16.14 10.66
CA VAL A 29 -15.97 17.04 9.63
C VAL A 29 -17.07 17.49 8.65
N SER A 30 -17.89 16.58 8.18
CA SER A 30 -18.99 16.87 7.24
C SER A 30 -20.03 17.82 7.87
N GLN A 31 -20.38 17.64 9.15
CA GLN A 31 -21.31 18.52 9.88
C GLN A 31 -20.79 19.94 10.04
N ARG A 32 -19.46 20.13 10.01
CA ARG A 32 -18.80 21.45 9.99
C ARG A 32 -18.71 22.06 8.61
N GLY A 33 -19.24 21.37 7.57
CA GLY A 33 -19.22 21.82 6.19
C GLY A 33 -17.87 21.68 5.50
N ALA A 34 -16.95 20.89 6.07
CA ALA A 34 -15.61 20.66 5.56
C ALA A 34 -15.51 19.36 4.74
N ASP A 35 -14.54 19.26 3.84
CA ASP A 35 -14.23 18.08 3.07
C ASP A 35 -13.18 17.22 3.79
N LEU A 36 -13.52 15.98 4.10
CA LEU A 36 -12.65 15.10 4.87
C LEU A 36 -11.30 14.85 4.18
N ALA A 37 -11.27 14.72 2.85
CA ALA A 37 -10.02 14.46 2.14
C ALA A 37 -9.08 15.67 2.21
N PHE A 38 -9.65 16.87 2.10
CA PHE A 38 -8.90 18.12 2.27
C PHE A 38 -8.38 18.26 3.70
N GLU A 39 -9.21 18.00 4.71
CA GLU A 39 -8.80 18.11 6.11
C GLU A 39 -7.75 17.08 6.50
N LEU A 40 -7.84 15.85 5.97
CA LEU A 40 -6.80 14.84 6.16
C LEU A 40 -5.47 15.22 5.52
N ALA A 41 -5.49 15.84 4.34
CA ALA A 41 -4.27 16.31 3.68
C ALA A 41 -3.62 17.48 4.43
N ASN A 42 -4.41 18.23 5.22
CA ASN A 42 -3.97 19.36 6.04
C ASN A 42 -4.04 19.04 7.54
N MET A 43 -3.89 17.79 7.93
CA MET A 43 -4.18 17.28 9.28
C MET A 43 -3.45 18.01 10.41
N HIS A 44 -2.29 18.61 10.15
CA HIS A 44 -1.49 19.30 11.15
C HIS A 44 -1.98 20.72 11.49
N VAL A 45 -2.83 21.28 10.62
CA VAL A 45 -3.36 22.64 10.76
C VAL A 45 -4.89 22.70 10.70
N SER A 46 -5.55 21.56 10.47
CA SER A 46 -6.99 21.46 10.37
C SER A 46 -7.65 21.56 11.75
N GLN A 47 -8.37 22.62 12.00
CA GLN A 47 -9.17 22.80 13.20
C GLN A 47 -10.41 21.87 13.17
N GLU A 48 -11.06 21.75 12.02
CA GLU A 48 -12.27 20.94 11.82
C GLU A 48 -12.01 19.46 12.10
N LEU A 49 -10.85 18.97 11.66
CA LEU A 49 -10.41 17.60 11.93
C LEU A 49 -10.09 17.40 13.42
N ALA A 50 -9.33 18.30 14.03
CA ALA A 50 -8.97 18.22 15.44
C ALA A 50 -10.19 18.24 16.36
N GLU A 51 -11.16 19.13 16.10
CA GLU A 51 -12.43 19.22 16.84
C GLU A 51 -13.27 17.96 16.64
N SER A 52 -13.28 17.38 15.43
CA SER A 52 -14.03 16.17 15.14
C SER A 52 -13.42 14.96 15.85
N ILE A 53 -12.08 14.85 15.88
CA ILE A 53 -11.37 13.80 16.64
C ILE A 53 -11.61 13.96 18.15
N PHE A 54 -11.53 15.19 18.68
CA PHE A 54 -11.81 15.46 20.09
C PHE A 54 -13.24 15.08 20.47
N SER A 55 -14.21 15.45 19.63
CA SER A 55 -15.63 15.13 19.84
C SER A 55 -15.88 13.62 19.80
N ALA A 56 -15.22 12.89 18.89
CA ALA A 56 -15.35 11.45 18.75
C ALA A 56 -14.64 10.67 19.89
N SER A 57 -13.61 11.27 20.50
CA SER A 57 -12.83 10.65 21.59
C SER A 57 -12.34 11.69 22.60
N PRO A 58 -13.21 12.19 23.50
CA PRO A 58 -12.84 13.24 24.48
C PRO A 58 -11.71 12.82 25.45
N GLY A 59 -11.48 11.52 25.62
CA GLY A 59 -10.41 11.00 26.48
C GLY A 59 -9.02 11.02 25.82
N LEU A 60 -8.92 11.41 24.54
CA LEU A 60 -7.65 11.40 23.79
C LEU A 60 -6.73 12.55 24.18
N ALA A 61 -7.29 13.73 24.43
CA ALA A 61 -6.57 14.96 24.74
C ALA A 61 -7.44 15.87 25.63
N ALA A 62 -6.86 16.95 26.14
CA ALA A 62 -7.59 17.91 26.98
C ALA A 62 -8.59 18.75 26.18
N ASP A 63 -8.25 19.09 24.95
CA ASP A 63 -9.02 19.89 24.00
C ASP A 63 -8.59 19.63 22.55
N ALA A 64 -9.21 20.32 21.61
CA ALA A 64 -8.88 20.18 20.18
C ALA A 64 -7.46 20.67 19.83
N LEU A 65 -6.94 21.66 20.52
CA LEU A 65 -5.56 22.13 20.30
C LEU A 65 -4.56 21.05 20.69
N ALA A 66 -4.77 20.40 21.82
CA ALA A 66 -3.94 19.26 22.27
C ALA A 66 -4.07 18.05 21.34
N VAL A 67 -5.19 17.90 20.59
CA VAL A 67 -5.30 16.92 19.50
C VAL A 67 -4.36 17.29 18.37
N SER A 68 -4.35 18.56 17.91
CA SER A 68 -3.44 19.03 16.85
C SER A 68 -1.97 18.78 17.21
N ASP A 69 -1.57 19.10 18.44
CA ASP A 69 -0.21 18.86 18.92
C ASP A 69 0.15 17.36 18.86
N LYS A 70 -0.80 16.49 19.23
CA LYS A 70 -0.61 15.05 19.11
C LYS A 70 -0.50 14.58 17.67
N LEU A 71 -1.32 15.13 16.75
CA LEU A 71 -1.24 14.78 15.33
C LEU A 71 0.14 15.13 14.77
N GLN A 72 0.68 16.29 15.11
CA GLN A 72 2.03 16.70 14.70
C GLN A 72 3.12 15.78 15.27
N ALA A 73 2.97 15.34 16.52
CA ALA A 73 3.94 14.48 17.19
C ALA A 73 3.91 13.02 16.70
N GLU A 74 2.69 12.45 16.52
CA GLU A 74 2.52 11.03 16.20
C GLU A 74 2.53 10.74 14.68
N PHE A 75 2.18 11.74 13.85
CA PHE A 75 2.12 11.64 12.39
C PHE A 75 2.97 12.74 11.72
N PRO A 76 4.27 12.86 12.02
CA PRO A 76 5.10 13.88 11.40
C PRO A 76 5.19 13.67 9.89
N ASP A 77 5.40 14.77 9.16
CA ASP A 77 5.71 14.71 7.73
C ASP A 77 7.05 14.00 7.54
N LYS A 78 7.00 12.75 7.12
CA LYS A 78 8.18 11.94 6.86
C LYS A 78 8.38 11.80 5.36
N THR A 79 9.58 12.11 4.90
CA THR A 79 10.02 11.86 3.52
C THR A 79 10.60 10.46 3.34
N GLN A 80 10.98 9.79 4.43
CA GLN A 80 11.51 8.44 4.45
C GLN A 80 10.90 7.66 5.61
N ILE A 81 10.53 6.42 5.34
CA ILE A 81 10.06 5.44 6.32
C ILE A 81 11.09 4.31 6.38
N ASP A 82 11.32 3.76 7.57
CA ASP A 82 12.12 2.56 7.70
C ASP A 82 11.30 1.30 7.39
N ASP A 83 11.99 0.19 7.21
CA ASP A 83 11.37 -1.08 6.81
C ASP A 83 10.42 -1.62 7.89
N ASP A 84 10.74 -1.44 9.16
CA ASP A 84 9.89 -1.86 10.27
C ASP A 84 8.58 -1.08 10.30
N GLU A 85 8.62 0.23 10.09
CA GLU A 85 7.44 1.07 9.99
C GLU A 85 6.59 0.70 8.76
N MET A 86 7.23 0.46 7.61
CA MET A 86 6.55 0.02 6.40
C MET A 86 5.85 -1.32 6.62
N LEU A 87 6.54 -2.31 7.19
CA LEU A 87 5.96 -3.62 7.49
C LEU A 87 4.81 -3.53 8.49
N GLN A 88 4.91 -2.63 9.48
CA GLN A 88 3.83 -2.41 10.44
C GLN A 88 2.58 -1.82 9.76
N VAL A 89 2.76 -0.84 8.88
CA VAL A 89 1.65 -0.25 8.11
C VAL A 89 1.03 -1.28 7.16
N MET A 90 1.86 -2.09 6.48
CA MET A 90 1.35 -3.20 5.66
C MET A 90 0.50 -4.15 6.50
N GLU A 91 0.96 -4.54 7.68
CA GLU A 91 0.20 -5.42 8.58
C GLU A 91 -1.15 -4.80 8.97
N ASP A 92 -1.16 -3.53 9.35
CA ASP A 92 -2.38 -2.82 9.73
C ASP A 92 -3.39 -2.75 8.55
N VAL A 93 -2.90 -2.50 7.32
CA VAL A 93 -3.73 -2.55 6.10
C VAL A 93 -4.29 -3.96 5.84
N LEU A 94 -3.45 -4.99 5.96
CA LEU A 94 -3.87 -6.38 5.75
C LEU A 94 -4.91 -6.80 6.80
N ARG A 95 -4.72 -6.42 8.05
CA ARG A 95 -5.68 -6.69 9.12
C ARG A 95 -7.02 -5.98 8.88
N LEU A 96 -6.99 -4.73 8.42
CA LEU A 96 -8.18 -3.96 8.08
C LEU A 96 -8.97 -4.61 6.93
N GLN A 97 -8.29 -5.25 5.96
CA GLN A 97 -8.91 -5.93 4.82
C GLN A 97 -9.36 -7.36 5.15
N SER A 98 -9.00 -7.88 6.31
CA SER A 98 -9.32 -9.25 6.66
C SER A 98 -10.82 -9.42 6.98
N LYS A 99 -11.42 -10.41 6.34
CA LYS A 99 -12.80 -10.84 6.62
C LYS A 99 -12.89 -11.80 7.81
N THR A 100 -11.74 -12.29 8.29
CA THR A 100 -11.69 -13.28 9.38
C THR A 100 -10.83 -12.72 10.51
N PRO A 101 -11.39 -12.49 11.70
CA PRO A 101 -10.64 -12.00 12.85
C PRO A 101 -9.40 -12.85 13.13
N GLY A 102 -8.28 -12.20 13.41
CA GLY A 102 -7.01 -12.86 13.76
C GLY A 102 -6.25 -13.52 12.59
N LYS A 103 -6.80 -13.53 11.37
CA LYS A 103 -6.12 -14.07 10.17
C LYS A 103 -5.81 -12.94 9.19
N LEU A 104 -4.63 -12.99 8.59
CA LEU A 104 -4.29 -12.12 7.47
C LEU A 104 -4.87 -12.68 6.16
N PRO A 105 -5.37 -11.83 5.25
CA PRO A 105 -5.81 -12.26 3.94
C PRO A 105 -4.62 -12.75 3.11
N LEU A 106 -4.87 -13.68 2.19
CA LEU A 106 -3.90 -13.98 1.14
C LEU A 106 -3.81 -12.78 0.21
N THR A 107 -2.62 -12.22 0.05
CA THR A 107 -2.39 -10.98 -0.68
C THR A 107 -1.35 -11.21 -1.76
N LEU A 108 -1.67 -10.76 -2.98
CA LEU A 108 -0.75 -10.72 -4.10
C LEU A 108 -0.21 -9.30 -4.24
N LEU A 109 1.12 -9.16 -4.21
CA LEU A 109 1.82 -7.92 -4.48
C LEU A 109 2.59 -8.06 -5.78
N VAL A 110 2.23 -7.26 -6.77
CA VAL A 110 2.86 -7.28 -8.09
C VAL A 110 3.80 -6.08 -8.22
N LEU A 111 5.07 -6.37 -8.48
CA LEU A 111 6.11 -5.40 -8.76
C LEU A 111 6.38 -5.42 -10.26
N ASP A 112 5.72 -4.52 -10.98
CA ASP A 112 5.83 -4.45 -12.43
C ASP A 112 7.11 -3.74 -12.86
N GLU A 113 7.74 -4.23 -13.90
CA GLU A 113 9.01 -3.71 -14.46
C GLU A 113 10.09 -3.50 -13.38
N LEU A 114 10.26 -4.48 -12.50
CA LEU A 114 11.14 -4.41 -11.33
C LEU A 114 12.57 -3.95 -11.69
N GLN A 115 13.08 -4.35 -12.86
CA GLN A 115 14.39 -3.94 -13.35
C GLN A 115 14.50 -2.42 -13.57
N GLN A 116 13.42 -1.75 -13.97
CA GLN A 116 13.44 -0.28 -14.15
C GLN A 116 13.50 0.44 -12.80
N SER A 117 12.77 -0.08 -11.81
CA SER A 117 12.76 0.47 -10.45
C SER A 117 14.09 0.30 -9.74
N ILE A 118 14.78 -0.82 -9.95
CA ILE A 118 16.10 -1.11 -9.37
C ILE A 118 17.19 -0.37 -10.13
N GLY A 119 17.14 -0.39 -11.49
CA GLY A 119 18.17 0.21 -12.35
C GLY A 119 19.56 -0.38 -12.06
N GLU A 120 20.57 0.49 -12.06
CA GLU A 120 21.97 0.13 -11.76
C GLU A 120 22.31 0.32 -10.26
N HIS A 121 21.30 0.48 -9.38
CA HIS A 121 21.50 0.74 -7.96
C HIS A 121 21.45 -0.56 -7.14
N PRO A 122 22.60 -1.06 -6.65
CA PRO A 122 22.67 -2.27 -5.84
C PRO A 122 21.81 -2.18 -4.58
N ASP A 123 21.83 -1.02 -3.93
CA ASP A 123 21.10 -0.77 -2.67
C ASP A 123 19.58 -0.97 -2.81
N ARG A 124 19.03 -0.67 -3.99
CA ARG A 124 17.60 -0.89 -4.26
C ARG A 124 17.26 -2.36 -4.41
N ALA A 125 18.15 -3.15 -5.03
CA ALA A 125 17.95 -4.60 -5.15
C ALA A 125 18.00 -5.27 -3.78
N GLU A 126 18.93 -4.83 -2.91
CA GLU A 126 19.06 -5.30 -1.54
C GLU A 126 17.82 -4.94 -0.71
N ALA A 127 17.35 -3.69 -0.78
CA ALA A 127 16.13 -3.26 -0.09
C ALA A 127 14.90 -4.08 -0.53
N VAL A 128 14.72 -4.36 -1.82
CA VAL A 128 13.62 -5.22 -2.29
C VAL A 128 13.75 -6.63 -1.74
N GLN A 129 14.96 -7.19 -1.71
CA GLN A 129 15.21 -8.51 -1.15
C GLN A 129 14.87 -8.57 0.35
N GLU A 130 15.34 -7.60 1.13
CA GLU A 130 15.08 -7.50 2.57
C GLU A 130 13.57 -7.41 2.85
N ILE A 131 12.85 -6.59 2.08
CA ILE A 131 11.40 -6.45 2.20
C ILE A 131 10.68 -7.76 1.90
N VAL A 132 11.05 -8.47 0.82
CA VAL A 132 10.45 -9.76 0.45
C VAL A 132 10.68 -10.80 1.54
N GLU A 133 11.89 -10.89 2.09
CA GLU A 133 12.25 -11.80 3.18
C GLU A 133 11.51 -11.45 4.48
N ALA A 134 11.48 -10.18 4.84
CA ALA A 134 10.79 -9.68 6.02
C ALA A 134 9.28 -9.92 5.94
N CYS A 135 8.66 -9.68 4.78
CA CYS A 135 7.25 -9.99 4.55
C CYS A 135 6.95 -11.50 4.66
N SER A 136 7.82 -12.34 4.12
CA SER A 136 7.66 -13.79 4.23
C SER A 136 7.69 -14.26 5.69
N THR A 137 8.60 -13.71 6.48
CA THR A 137 8.75 -14.03 7.90
C THR A 137 7.60 -13.49 8.74
N ARG A 138 7.28 -12.20 8.57
CA ARG A 138 6.29 -11.49 9.40
C ARG A 138 4.85 -11.91 9.12
N PHE A 139 4.52 -12.14 7.84
CA PHE A 139 3.14 -12.43 7.42
C PHE A 139 2.85 -13.92 7.22
N GLY A 140 3.78 -14.82 7.58
CA GLY A 140 3.57 -16.26 7.56
C GLY A 140 3.14 -16.78 6.19
N SER A 141 3.80 -16.35 5.10
CA SER A 141 3.50 -16.72 3.71
C SER A 141 2.11 -16.25 3.22
N ARG A 142 1.55 -15.22 3.84
CA ARG A 142 0.27 -14.65 3.41
C ARG A 142 0.42 -13.57 2.33
N VAL A 143 1.63 -13.09 2.09
CA VAL A 143 1.94 -12.16 1.01
C VAL A 143 2.75 -12.88 -0.04
N LEU A 144 2.22 -12.96 -1.25
CA LEU A 144 2.89 -13.51 -2.43
C LEU A 144 3.42 -12.35 -3.27
N PHE A 145 4.71 -12.37 -3.57
CA PHE A 145 5.34 -11.40 -4.45
C PHE A 145 5.45 -11.96 -5.87
N VAL A 146 5.06 -11.14 -6.84
CA VAL A 146 5.28 -11.40 -8.27
C VAL A 146 6.05 -10.22 -8.84
N GLY A 147 7.24 -10.47 -9.34
CA GLY A 147 8.02 -9.49 -10.10
C GLY A 147 7.89 -9.74 -11.58
N THR A 148 7.61 -8.71 -12.37
CA THR A 148 7.74 -8.79 -13.83
C THR A 148 9.02 -8.09 -14.29
N GLY A 149 9.54 -8.52 -15.41
CA GLY A 149 10.75 -7.92 -15.99
C GLY A 149 10.96 -8.35 -17.43
N GLN A 150 11.73 -7.58 -18.16
CA GLN A 150 12.18 -7.94 -19.51
C GLN A 150 13.43 -8.83 -19.44
N ALA A 151 13.78 -9.52 -20.53
CA ALA A 151 14.89 -10.47 -20.59
C ALA A 151 16.27 -9.90 -20.18
N ALA A 152 16.42 -8.58 -20.13
CA ALA A 152 17.60 -7.89 -19.62
C ALA A 152 17.84 -8.07 -18.09
N LEU A 153 16.95 -8.74 -17.37
CA LEU A 153 17.11 -9.06 -15.94
C LEU A 153 18.38 -9.91 -15.66
N GLU A 154 18.87 -10.65 -16.64
CA GLU A 154 20.11 -11.43 -16.52
C GLU A 154 21.37 -10.57 -16.67
N ALA A 155 21.23 -9.31 -17.08
CA ALA A 155 22.36 -8.47 -17.47
C ALA A 155 23.11 -7.85 -16.28
N THR A 156 22.56 -7.83 -15.08
CA THR A 156 23.23 -7.27 -13.91
C THR A 156 23.36 -8.27 -12.76
N PRO A 157 24.54 -8.37 -12.11
CA PRO A 157 24.74 -9.29 -10.97
C PRO A 157 23.74 -9.09 -9.82
N GLN A 158 23.24 -7.86 -9.64
CA GLN A 158 22.30 -7.50 -8.60
C GLN A 158 20.91 -8.11 -8.85
N LEU A 159 20.46 -8.03 -10.10
CA LEU A 159 19.17 -8.61 -10.49
C LEU A 159 19.21 -10.14 -10.50
N SER A 160 20.35 -10.74 -10.85
CA SER A 160 20.56 -12.17 -10.75
C SER A 160 20.41 -12.68 -9.31
N LYS A 161 21.01 -11.99 -8.34
CA LYS A 161 20.86 -12.32 -6.90
C LYS A 161 19.40 -12.22 -6.43
N LEU A 162 18.69 -11.17 -6.85
CA LEU A 162 17.28 -11.03 -6.50
C LEU A 162 16.44 -12.14 -7.12
N GLN A 163 16.72 -12.55 -8.36
CA GLN A 163 16.03 -13.66 -9.01
C GLN A 163 16.15 -14.99 -8.25
N GLU A 164 17.28 -15.24 -7.58
CA GLU A 164 17.49 -16.45 -6.78
C GLU A 164 16.52 -16.56 -5.60
N ARG A 165 15.92 -15.44 -5.18
CA ARG A 165 14.92 -15.40 -4.11
C ARG A 165 13.50 -15.73 -4.57
N PHE A 166 13.23 -15.66 -5.86
CA PHE A 166 11.94 -16.07 -6.40
C PHE A 166 11.93 -17.57 -6.66
N THR A 167 11.01 -18.28 -6.02
CA THR A 167 10.90 -19.73 -6.06
C THR A 167 10.48 -20.25 -7.45
N VAL A 168 9.69 -19.46 -8.18
CA VAL A 168 9.15 -19.82 -9.48
C VAL A 168 9.53 -18.76 -10.50
N ARG A 169 10.05 -19.19 -11.64
CA ARG A 169 10.36 -18.32 -12.79
C ARG A 169 9.51 -18.77 -13.97
N VAL A 170 8.83 -17.83 -14.59
CA VAL A 170 7.99 -18.08 -15.76
C VAL A 170 8.52 -17.26 -16.93
N PRO A 171 9.38 -17.80 -17.79
CA PRO A 171 9.77 -17.13 -19.01
C PRO A 171 8.58 -17.06 -19.96
N LEU A 172 8.31 -15.89 -20.54
CA LEU A 172 7.37 -15.73 -21.62
C LEU A 172 8.13 -15.93 -22.93
N GLU A 173 7.82 -17.00 -23.66
CA GLU A 173 8.39 -17.32 -24.96
C GLU A 173 7.54 -16.79 -26.11
N ASP A 174 8.10 -16.72 -27.33
CA ASP A 174 7.38 -16.28 -28.53
C ASP A 174 6.08 -17.04 -28.82
N LYS A 175 5.97 -18.27 -28.35
CA LYS A 175 4.75 -19.08 -28.46
C LYS A 175 3.58 -18.50 -27.66
N ASP A 176 3.88 -17.89 -26.53
CA ASP A 176 2.88 -17.26 -25.68
C ASP A 176 2.37 -15.96 -26.32
N VAL A 177 3.24 -15.25 -27.05
CA VAL A 177 2.86 -14.05 -27.82
C VAL A 177 1.84 -14.39 -28.92
N GLU A 178 2.03 -15.50 -29.64
CA GLU A 178 1.08 -15.94 -30.68
C GLU A 178 -0.30 -16.26 -30.06
N GLN A 179 -0.31 -16.93 -28.91
CA GLN A 179 -1.54 -17.22 -28.19
C GLN A 179 -2.24 -15.96 -27.72
N VAL A 180 -1.53 -15.01 -27.13
CA VAL A 180 -2.07 -13.73 -26.68
C VAL A 180 -2.62 -12.92 -27.85
N VAL A 181 -1.89 -12.85 -28.96
CA VAL A 181 -2.37 -12.17 -30.17
C VAL A 181 -3.65 -12.82 -30.68
N ARG A 182 -3.74 -14.14 -30.75
CA ARG A 182 -4.92 -14.86 -31.20
C ARG A 182 -6.12 -14.68 -30.28
N GLU A 183 -5.93 -14.83 -28.97
CA GLU A 183 -7.02 -14.90 -28.00
C GLU A 183 -7.46 -13.53 -27.46
N VAL A 184 -6.57 -12.54 -27.46
CA VAL A 184 -6.83 -11.22 -26.90
C VAL A 184 -6.94 -10.16 -28.00
N VAL A 185 -5.90 -10.00 -28.82
CA VAL A 185 -5.81 -8.90 -29.80
C VAL A 185 -6.74 -9.16 -31.00
N LEU A 186 -6.73 -10.39 -31.52
CA LEU A 186 -7.54 -10.77 -32.70
C LEU A 186 -8.93 -11.31 -32.34
N ARG A 187 -9.28 -11.36 -31.06
CA ARG A 187 -10.58 -11.83 -30.61
C ARG A 187 -11.68 -10.92 -31.14
N LYS A 188 -12.53 -11.47 -31.99
CA LYS A 188 -13.69 -10.72 -32.53
C LYS A 188 -14.62 -10.35 -31.38
N ALA A 189 -15.14 -9.11 -31.42
CA ALA A 189 -16.17 -8.69 -30.48
C ALA A 189 -17.42 -9.58 -30.59
N PRO A 190 -18.11 -9.89 -29.49
CA PRO A 190 -19.33 -10.67 -29.49
C PRO A 190 -20.33 -10.01 -30.46
N GLY A 191 -20.89 -10.77 -31.42
CA GLY A 191 -21.81 -10.30 -32.41
C GLY A 191 -21.23 -9.95 -33.81
N LYS A 192 -19.90 -10.00 -34.00
CA LYS A 192 -19.24 -9.80 -35.31
C LYS A 192 -18.58 -11.09 -35.84
N MET A 193 -19.07 -12.24 -35.43
CA MET A 193 -18.53 -13.54 -35.86
C MET A 193 -19.10 -14.06 -37.20
N GLN A 194 -19.95 -13.27 -37.89
CA GLN A 194 -20.48 -13.60 -39.22
C GLN A 194 -20.11 -12.48 -40.19
N ALA A 195 -19.02 -12.64 -40.88
CA ALA A 195 -18.74 -12.11 -42.22
C ALA A 195 -17.59 -12.93 -42.82
#